data_fcc598310c22e80aed57b8ecfaccb660
#
_entry.id   fcc598310c22e80aed57b8ecfaccb660
#
_cell.length_a   1.000
_cell.length_b   1.000
_cell.length_c   1.000
_cell.angle_alpha   90.00
_cell.angle_beta   90.00
_cell.angle_gamma   90.00
#
_symmetry.space_group_name_H-M   'P 1'
#
loop_
_entity.id
_entity.type
_entity.pdbx_description
1 polymer ?
#
loop_
_entity_poly.entity_id
_entity_poly.type
_entity_poly.pdbx_seq_one_letter_code
_entity_poly.pdbx_strand_id
1 'polypeptide(L)'
;MPLASRVTLGAGCYWGTDKFIVKDFQKRFPGSVKNASVGFMSPDPNAMKNPSYRQVCSGSTGHVEVLDLELTDPQAHYEELIRFFYMFHDPTTKNRQGNDMGSQYSSYIFTYDQEQSKVASRVTKELQDHISRGTLNSFESETVKTKIGDATVYYKAMQEHQDYLASNPNGYCNHYFRFKSWPKA
;
A
#
# COMPACT_ATOMS: atom_id res chain seq x y z
N MET A 1 14.82 -12.06 -14.30
CA MET A 1 14.54 -10.75 -14.89
C MET A 1 14.63 -9.67 -13.81
N PRO A 2 15.06 -8.45 -14.13
CA PRO A 2 15.09 -7.37 -13.16
C PRO A 2 13.65 -6.99 -12.76
N LEU A 3 13.46 -6.64 -11.49
CA LEU A 3 12.20 -6.11 -10.97
C LEU A 3 11.92 -4.72 -11.57
N ALA A 4 10.66 -4.46 -11.90
CA ALA A 4 10.23 -3.11 -12.26
C ALA A 4 10.50 -2.12 -11.13
N SER A 5 10.88 -0.89 -11.48
CA SER A 5 11.13 0.16 -10.50
C SER A 5 9.84 0.77 -9.94
N ARG A 6 8.79 0.81 -10.74
CA ARG A 6 7.50 1.38 -10.35
C ARG A 6 6.74 0.46 -9.40
N VAL A 7 6.16 1.04 -8.36
CA VAL A 7 5.39 0.35 -7.32
C VAL A 7 4.13 1.13 -7.01
N THR A 8 3.00 0.44 -6.88
CA THR A 8 1.73 1.06 -6.52
C THR A 8 1.05 0.23 -5.43
N LEU A 9 0.80 0.86 -4.28
CA LEU A 9 0.31 0.19 -3.06
C LEU A 9 -0.91 0.88 -2.48
N GLY A 10 -1.92 0.11 -2.14
CA GLY A 10 -3.10 0.55 -1.40
C GLY A 10 -3.08 0.00 0.03
N ALA A 11 -3.17 0.86 1.02
CA ALA A 11 -3.16 0.50 2.44
C ALA A 11 -4.23 1.27 3.24
N GLY A 12 -5.38 1.55 2.64
CA GLY A 12 -6.38 2.44 3.23
C GLY A 12 -6.15 3.89 2.82
N CYS A 13 -6.41 4.83 3.72
CA CYS A 13 -6.21 6.26 3.43
C CYS A 13 -4.79 6.55 2.95
N TYR A 14 -4.64 7.09 1.75
CA TYR A 14 -3.32 7.31 1.15
C TYR A 14 -2.48 8.39 1.84
N TRP A 15 -3.05 9.25 2.68
CA TRP A 15 -2.28 10.21 3.46
C TRP A 15 -1.28 9.51 4.40
N GLY A 16 -1.71 8.46 5.09
CA GLY A 16 -0.85 7.66 5.96
C GLY A 16 0.13 6.80 5.18
N THR A 17 -0.31 6.21 4.08
CA THR A 17 0.56 5.41 3.21
C THR A 17 1.73 6.26 2.67
N ASP A 18 1.44 7.47 2.21
CA ASP A 18 2.44 8.45 1.76
C ASP A 18 3.44 8.77 2.89
N LYS A 19 2.95 9.15 4.05
CA LYS A 19 3.81 9.49 5.21
C LYS A 19 4.74 8.33 5.59
N PHE A 20 4.19 7.14 5.76
CA PHE A 20 4.97 5.99 6.24
C PHE A 20 6.01 5.53 5.22
N ILE A 21 5.69 5.52 3.95
CA ILE A 21 6.63 5.08 2.91
C ILE A 21 7.63 6.19 2.57
N VAL A 22 7.17 7.38 2.26
CA VAL A 22 8.06 8.48 1.81
C VAL A 22 8.97 8.96 2.95
N LYS A 23 8.49 8.95 4.19
CA LYS A 23 9.27 9.40 5.35
C LYS A 23 9.92 8.25 6.09
N ASP A 24 9.13 7.32 6.62
CA ASP A 24 9.63 6.33 7.58
C ASP A 24 10.39 5.17 6.92
N PHE A 25 9.96 4.71 5.74
CA PHE A 25 10.71 3.71 4.97
C PHE A 25 12.06 4.28 4.54
N GLN A 26 12.11 5.53 4.07
CA GLN A 26 13.37 6.16 3.66
C GLN A 26 14.32 6.48 4.82
N LYS A 27 13.85 6.51 6.07
CA LYS A 27 14.75 6.53 7.23
C LYS A 27 15.54 5.23 7.35
N ARG A 28 14.95 4.11 6.97
CA ARG A 28 15.63 2.80 6.96
C ARG A 28 16.50 2.62 5.73
N PHE A 29 16.05 3.12 4.61
CA PHE A 29 16.70 2.97 3.29
C PHE A 29 16.79 4.35 2.60
N PRO A 30 17.73 5.22 3.00
CA PRO A 30 17.83 6.59 2.47
C PRO A 30 17.97 6.62 0.95
N GLY A 31 17.20 7.49 0.30
CA GLY A 31 17.24 7.68 -1.16
C GLY A 31 16.61 6.54 -1.97
N SER A 32 15.89 5.61 -1.33
CA SER A 32 15.31 4.45 -2.01
C SER A 32 14.05 4.76 -2.81
N VAL A 33 13.32 5.83 -2.47
CA VAL A 33 12.04 6.21 -3.08
C VAL A 33 12.17 7.52 -3.84
N LYS A 34 11.64 7.57 -5.04
CA LYS A 34 11.53 8.80 -5.85
C LYS A 34 10.16 8.87 -6.54
N ASN A 35 9.80 10.07 -7.00
CA ASN A 35 8.57 10.32 -7.79
C ASN A 35 7.29 9.80 -7.12
N ALA A 36 7.23 9.86 -5.80
CA ALA A 36 6.06 9.40 -5.05
C ALA A 36 4.90 10.40 -5.16
N SER A 37 3.71 9.88 -5.40
CA SER A 37 2.48 10.66 -5.38
C SER A 37 1.27 9.78 -5.00
N VAL A 38 0.27 10.38 -4.36
CA VAL A 38 -0.98 9.68 -4.06
C VAL A 38 -1.99 9.84 -5.20
N GLY A 39 -2.83 8.84 -5.35
CA GLY A 39 -3.83 8.82 -6.40
C GLY A 39 -4.73 7.58 -6.34
N PHE A 40 -5.21 7.17 -7.50
CA PHE A 40 -6.22 6.13 -7.63
C PHE A 40 -5.83 5.12 -8.70
N MET A 41 -6.05 3.84 -8.42
CA MET A 41 -5.91 2.76 -9.39
C MET A 41 -7.03 1.74 -9.17
N SER A 42 -7.70 1.31 -10.24
CA SER A 42 -8.68 0.23 -10.15
C SER A 42 -8.07 -1.09 -10.59
N PRO A 43 -8.40 -2.21 -9.95
CA PRO A 43 -8.06 -3.53 -10.48
C PRO A 43 -8.77 -3.85 -11.80
N ASP A 44 -9.86 -3.14 -12.12
CA ASP A 44 -10.56 -3.26 -13.42
C ASP A 44 -9.97 -2.27 -14.42
N PRO A 45 -9.34 -2.74 -15.53
CA PRO A 45 -8.79 -1.87 -16.56
C PRO A 45 -9.86 -1.06 -17.32
N ASN A 46 -11.13 -1.44 -17.21
CA ASN A 46 -12.25 -0.76 -17.83
C ASN A 46 -13.00 0.20 -16.88
N ALA A 47 -12.48 0.40 -15.67
CA ALA A 47 -13.06 1.31 -14.71
C ALA A 47 -13.13 2.76 -15.22
N MET A 48 -13.94 3.58 -14.54
CA MET A 48 -14.10 5.00 -14.86
C MET A 48 -12.74 5.68 -15.04
N LYS A 49 -12.58 6.43 -16.14
CA LYS A 49 -11.38 7.22 -16.42
C LYS A 49 -11.45 8.55 -15.67
N ASN A 50 -10.29 9.00 -15.18
CA ASN A 50 -10.13 10.28 -14.48
C ASN A 50 -11.17 10.50 -13.37
N PRO A 51 -11.33 9.56 -12.40
CA PRO A 51 -12.29 9.75 -11.33
C PRO A 51 -11.88 10.93 -10.45
N SER A 52 -12.86 11.74 -10.02
CA SER A 52 -12.62 12.73 -8.98
C SER A 52 -12.49 12.06 -7.61
N TYR A 53 -11.85 12.75 -6.66
CA TYR A 53 -11.77 12.29 -5.27
C TYR A 53 -13.17 11.95 -4.72
N ARG A 54 -14.16 12.81 -4.95
CA ARG A 54 -15.52 12.59 -4.48
C ARG A 54 -16.15 11.33 -5.08
N GLN A 55 -15.91 11.06 -6.35
CA GLN A 55 -16.40 9.84 -7.00
C GLN A 55 -15.75 8.59 -6.40
N VAL A 56 -14.44 8.60 -6.16
CA VAL A 56 -13.74 7.48 -5.49
C VAL A 56 -14.29 7.27 -4.08
N CYS A 57 -14.46 8.34 -3.30
CA CYS A 57 -15.00 8.27 -1.94
C CYS A 57 -16.42 7.71 -1.86
N SER A 58 -17.20 7.79 -2.95
CA SER A 58 -18.52 7.14 -3.00
C SER A 58 -18.45 5.61 -3.00
N GLY A 59 -17.28 5.04 -3.29
CA GLY A 59 -17.08 3.59 -3.40
C GLY A 59 -17.64 2.96 -4.69
N SER A 60 -18.19 3.78 -5.62
CA SER A 60 -18.87 3.29 -6.82
C SER A 60 -17.96 3.11 -8.03
N THR A 61 -16.74 3.65 -7.99
CA THR A 61 -15.83 3.63 -9.17
C THR A 61 -14.94 2.39 -9.24
N GLY A 62 -14.84 1.62 -8.17
CA GLY A 62 -13.93 0.48 -8.08
C GLY A 62 -12.46 0.85 -7.92
N HIS A 63 -12.14 2.14 -7.75
CA HIS A 63 -10.78 2.61 -7.54
C HIS A 63 -10.34 2.44 -6.08
N VAL A 64 -9.06 2.13 -5.91
CA VAL A 64 -8.37 2.06 -4.62
C VAL A 64 -7.52 3.31 -4.46
N GLU A 65 -7.52 3.91 -3.29
CA GLU A 65 -6.56 4.93 -2.92
C GLU A 65 -5.17 4.31 -2.80
N VAL A 66 -4.21 4.86 -3.53
CA VAL A 66 -2.86 4.27 -3.64
C VAL A 66 -1.77 5.32 -3.49
N LEU A 67 -0.59 4.86 -3.08
CA LEU A 67 0.67 5.55 -3.29
C LEU A 67 1.36 4.92 -4.49
N ASP A 68 1.69 5.75 -5.47
CA ASP A 68 2.50 5.39 -6.64
C ASP A 68 3.90 5.96 -6.49
N LEU A 69 4.93 5.16 -6.70
CA LEU A 69 6.32 5.55 -6.51
C LEU A 69 7.26 4.80 -7.43
N GLU A 70 8.50 5.22 -7.47
CA GLU A 70 9.59 4.47 -8.06
C GLU A 70 10.67 4.16 -7.02
N LEU A 71 11.20 2.94 -7.06
CA LEU A 71 12.39 2.56 -6.30
C LEU A 71 13.64 2.84 -7.12
N THR A 72 14.65 3.45 -6.49
CA THR A 72 15.94 3.71 -7.14
C THR A 72 16.72 2.42 -7.38
N ASP A 73 16.56 1.42 -6.51
CA ASP A 73 17.12 0.08 -6.64
C ASP A 73 16.04 -0.96 -6.24
N PRO A 74 15.20 -1.39 -7.20
CA PRO A 74 14.13 -2.32 -6.91
C PRO A 74 14.63 -3.70 -6.50
N GLN A 75 15.80 -4.15 -6.97
CA GLN A 75 16.37 -5.43 -6.56
C GLN A 75 16.72 -5.45 -5.07
N ALA A 76 17.24 -4.35 -4.54
CA ALA A 76 17.57 -4.23 -3.13
C ALA A 76 16.36 -3.95 -2.24
N HIS A 77 15.34 -3.23 -2.73
CA HIS A 77 14.36 -2.62 -1.84
C HIS A 77 12.91 -3.04 -2.05
N TYR A 78 12.55 -3.73 -3.14
CA TYR A 78 11.14 -4.09 -3.38
C TYR A 78 10.60 -5.03 -2.29
N GLU A 79 11.32 -6.10 -1.98
CA GLU A 79 10.92 -7.04 -0.92
C GLU A 79 10.82 -6.35 0.44
N GLU A 80 11.80 -5.50 0.77
CA GLU A 80 11.81 -4.72 2.01
C GLU A 80 10.61 -3.76 2.08
N LEU A 81 10.23 -3.15 0.95
CA LEU A 81 9.06 -2.27 0.88
C LEU A 81 7.76 -3.04 1.11
N ILE A 82 7.62 -4.24 0.54
CA ILE A 82 6.42 -5.07 0.76
C ILE A 82 6.32 -5.51 2.22
N ARG A 83 7.43 -5.89 2.86
CA ARG A 83 7.45 -6.17 4.31
C ARG A 83 7.06 -4.95 5.13
N PHE A 84 7.63 -3.80 4.81
CA PHE A 84 7.30 -2.54 5.49
C PHE A 84 5.84 -2.15 5.33
N PHE A 85 5.26 -2.34 4.14
CA PHE A 85 3.85 -2.13 3.84
C PHE A 85 2.94 -2.87 4.82
N TYR A 86 3.25 -4.10 5.17
CA TYR A 86 2.50 -4.89 6.13
C TYR A 86 2.71 -4.46 7.59
N MET A 87 3.74 -3.67 7.88
CA MET A 87 4.03 -3.27 9.26
C MET A 87 3.14 -2.12 9.74
N PHE A 88 2.67 -1.24 8.86
CA PHE A 88 1.99 -0.01 9.27
C PHE A 88 0.48 0.01 9.02
N HIS A 89 -0.10 -1.04 8.43
CA HIS A 89 -1.56 -1.13 8.26
C HIS A 89 -2.06 -2.53 8.63
N ASP A 90 -3.37 -2.68 8.76
CA ASP A 90 -3.99 -3.99 9.00
C ASP A 90 -4.41 -4.63 7.68
N PRO A 91 -3.73 -5.69 7.22
CA PRO A 91 -4.06 -6.37 5.97
C PRO A 91 -5.16 -7.42 6.12
N THR A 92 -5.73 -7.58 7.30
CA THR A 92 -6.72 -8.62 7.60
C THR A 92 -8.17 -8.13 7.51
N THR A 93 -8.39 -6.85 7.21
CA THR A 93 -9.72 -6.26 7.06
C THR A 93 -10.11 -6.13 5.59
N LYS A 94 -11.26 -6.69 5.21
CA LYS A 94 -11.73 -6.65 3.83
C LYS A 94 -12.38 -5.30 3.52
N ASN A 95 -11.91 -4.62 2.47
CA ASN A 95 -12.46 -3.33 2.01
C ASN A 95 -12.61 -2.31 3.15
N ARG A 96 -11.65 -2.28 4.06
CA ARG A 96 -11.67 -1.42 5.22
C ARG A 96 -10.27 -1.26 5.80
N GLN A 97 -9.98 -0.10 6.33
CA GLN A 97 -8.81 0.15 7.16
C GLN A 97 -9.22 1.00 8.35
N GLY A 98 -9.22 0.40 9.55
CA GLY A 98 -9.73 1.06 10.74
C GLY A 98 -11.18 1.49 10.53
N ASN A 99 -11.46 2.77 10.73
CA ASN A 99 -12.80 3.36 10.57
C ASN A 99 -13.13 3.72 9.11
N ASP A 100 -12.15 3.67 8.21
CA ASP A 100 -12.36 3.95 6.79
C ASP A 100 -12.94 2.72 6.10
N MET A 101 -14.20 2.80 5.69
CA MET A 101 -14.95 1.69 5.11
C MET A 101 -15.23 1.92 3.62
N GLY A 102 -15.04 0.88 2.83
CA GLY A 102 -15.29 0.88 1.40
C GLY A 102 -14.14 0.24 0.61
N SER A 103 -14.41 -0.17 -0.63
CA SER A 103 -13.43 -0.80 -1.51
C SER A 103 -12.24 0.12 -1.83
N GLN A 104 -12.43 1.43 -1.78
CA GLN A 104 -11.35 2.42 -1.97
C GLN A 104 -10.25 2.32 -0.92
N TYR A 105 -10.55 1.74 0.24
CA TYR A 105 -9.61 1.55 1.36
C TYR A 105 -9.07 0.12 1.47
N SER A 106 -9.16 -0.64 0.38
CA SER A 106 -8.65 -2.01 0.33
C SER A 106 -7.14 -2.07 0.46
N SER A 107 -6.63 -3.10 1.14
CA SER A 107 -5.23 -3.48 1.08
C SER A 107 -4.93 -4.12 -0.28
N TYR A 108 -4.06 -3.50 -1.07
CA TYR A 108 -3.81 -3.92 -2.44
C TYR A 108 -2.35 -3.71 -2.86
N ILE A 109 -1.75 -4.72 -3.49
CA ILE A 109 -0.44 -4.63 -4.13
C ILE A 109 -0.66 -4.76 -5.65
N PHE A 110 -0.47 -3.65 -6.38
CA PHE A 110 -0.50 -3.66 -7.83
C PHE A 110 0.90 -3.98 -8.36
N THR A 111 1.01 -4.93 -9.26
CA THR A 111 2.29 -5.42 -9.77
C THR A 111 2.48 -5.06 -11.24
N TYR A 112 3.72 -4.69 -11.59
CA TYR A 112 4.09 -4.26 -12.95
C TYR A 112 4.75 -5.36 -13.76
N ASP A 113 5.18 -6.44 -13.09
CA ASP A 113 5.77 -7.62 -13.73
C ASP A 113 5.58 -8.89 -12.89
N GLN A 114 5.93 -10.03 -13.45
CA GLN A 114 5.80 -11.32 -12.77
C GLN A 114 6.74 -11.45 -11.56
N GLU A 115 7.91 -10.84 -11.60
CA GLU A 115 8.86 -10.92 -10.49
C GLU A 115 8.33 -10.16 -9.25
N GLN A 116 7.74 -8.98 -9.46
CA GLN A 116 7.03 -8.29 -8.39
C GLN A 116 5.90 -9.16 -7.82
N SER A 117 5.09 -9.78 -8.69
CA SER A 117 4.00 -10.65 -8.26
C SER A 117 4.49 -11.83 -7.42
N LYS A 118 5.60 -12.47 -7.83
CA LYS A 118 6.21 -13.59 -7.07
C LYS A 118 6.70 -13.13 -5.69
N VAL A 119 7.42 -12.01 -5.63
CA VAL A 119 7.92 -11.47 -4.36
C VAL A 119 6.76 -11.07 -3.45
N ALA A 120 5.78 -10.33 -3.97
CA ALA A 120 4.61 -9.92 -3.21
C ALA A 120 3.84 -11.13 -2.65
N SER A 121 3.61 -12.14 -3.47
CA SER A 121 2.91 -13.37 -3.06
C SER A 121 3.68 -14.15 -2.00
N ARG A 122 5.00 -14.26 -2.14
CA ARG A 122 5.85 -14.92 -1.15
C ARG A 122 5.83 -14.21 0.20
N VAL A 123 6.02 -12.90 0.21
CA VAL A 123 5.99 -12.10 1.45
C VAL A 123 4.61 -12.16 2.11
N THR A 124 3.54 -12.11 1.32
CA THR A 124 2.18 -12.23 1.83
C THR A 124 1.93 -13.60 2.47
N LYS A 125 2.47 -14.66 1.87
CA LYS A 125 2.40 -16.01 2.45
C LYS A 125 3.20 -16.10 3.75
N GLU A 126 4.40 -15.55 3.80
CA GLU A 126 5.20 -15.48 5.04
C GLU A 126 4.40 -14.79 6.16
N LEU A 127 3.75 -13.66 5.85
CA LEU A 127 2.90 -12.96 6.81
C LEU A 127 1.76 -13.84 7.32
N GLN A 128 1.05 -14.50 6.41
CA GLN A 128 -0.05 -15.41 6.78
C GLN A 128 0.46 -16.56 7.67
N ASP A 129 1.61 -17.12 7.35
CA ASP A 129 2.22 -18.20 8.14
C ASP A 129 2.59 -17.72 9.56
N HIS A 130 3.09 -16.49 9.72
CA HIS A 130 3.37 -15.90 11.04
C HIS A 130 2.09 -15.66 11.84
N ILE A 131 1.02 -15.19 11.21
CA ILE A 131 -0.28 -15.00 11.85
C ILE A 131 -0.84 -16.36 12.30
N SER A 132 -0.82 -17.35 11.42
CA SER A 132 -1.36 -18.69 11.68
C SER A 132 -0.61 -19.43 12.80
N ARG A 133 0.68 -19.17 12.96
CA ARG A 133 1.52 -19.73 14.05
C ARG A 133 1.45 -18.94 15.33
N GLY A 134 0.77 -17.79 15.35
CA GLY A 134 0.67 -16.92 16.52
C GLY A 134 1.93 -16.09 16.81
N THR A 135 2.91 -16.06 15.91
CA THR A 135 4.11 -15.21 16.05
C THR A 135 3.81 -13.73 15.75
N LEU A 136 2.74 -13.46 15.04
CA LEU A 136 2.13 -12.12 14.89
C LEU A 136 0.65 -12.19 15.28
N ASN A 137 0.24 -11.34 16.20
CA ASN A 137 -1.13 -11.27 16.73
C ASN A 137 -1.63 -9.82 16.85
N SER A 138 -1.07 -8.92 16.04
CA SER A 138 -1.30 -7.47 16.12
C SER A 138 -2.43 -6.99 15.21
N PHE A 139 -3.17 -7.90 14.58
CA PHE A 139 -4.22 -7.60 13.60
C PHE A 139 -5.61 -7.98 14.13
N GLU A 140 -6.64 -7.39 13.52
CA GLU A 140 -8.03 -7.63 13.93
C GLU A 140 -8.51 -9.06 13.62
N SER A 141 -7.96 -9.70 12.58
CA SER A 141 -8.35 -11.05 12.18
C SER A 141 -7.14 -11.91 11.82
N GLU A 142 -7.39 -13.20 11.61
CA GLU A 142 -6.33 -14.19 11.36
C GLU A 142 -6.08 -14.46 9.88
N THR A 143 -6.81 -13.82 8.98
CA THR A 143 -6.69 -14.06 7.54
C THR A 143 -6.31 -12.78 6.81
N VAL A 144 -5.20 -12.80 6.08
CA VAL A 144 -4.76 -11.72 5.22
C VAL A 144 -5.75 -11.56 4.05
N LYS A 145 -6.24 -10.33 3.86
CA LYS A 145 -7.19 -9.95 2.80
C LYS A 145 -6.56 -9.11 1.70
N THR A 146 -5.27 -8.82 1.79
CA THR A 146 -4.54 -8.10 0.74
C THR A 146 -4.71 -8.79 -0.60
N LYS A 147 -5.09 -8.02 -1.60
CA LYS A 147 -5.18 -8.49 -2.98
C LYS A 147 -3.89 -8.14 -3.71
N ILE A 148 -3.45 -9.03 -4.60
CA ILE A 148 -2.31 -8.83 -5.48
C ILE A 148 -2.83 -8.97 -6.90
N GLY A 149 -2.59 -7.98 -7.74
CA GLY A 149 -3.06 -8.00 -9.12
C GLY A 149 -2.27 -7.06 -10.01
N ASP A 150 -2.48 -7.18 -11.31
CA ASP A 150 -1.76 -6.37 -12.29
C ASP A 150 -2.09 -4.88 -12.15
N ALA A 151 -1.06 -4.05 -12.27
CA ALA A 151 -1.23 -2.60 -12.33
C ALA A 151 -2.04 -2.22 -13.58
N THR A 152 -2.87 -1.22 -13.41
CA THR A 152 -3.71 -0.65 -14.47
C THR A 152 -3.36 0.83 -14.66
N VAL A 153 -4.34 1.66 -15.00
CA VAL A 153 -4.11 3.10 -15.17
C VAL A 153 -4.09 3.79 -13.81
N TYR A 154 -3.04 4.55 -13.57
CA TYR A 154 -2.90 5.40 -12.39
C TYR A 154 -3.44 6.80 -12.68
N TYR A 155 -4.27 7.31 -11.78
CA TYR A 155 -4.78 8.68 -11.82
C TYR A 155 -4.29 9.44 -10.60
N LYS A 156 -3.42 10.43 -10.81
CA LYS A 156 -2.86 11.25 -9.71
C LYS A 156 -3.96 12.08 -9.05
N ALA A 157 -3.99 12.08 -7.72
CA ALA A 157 -4.90 12.93 -6.95
C ALA A 157 -4.50 14.41 -7.03
N MET A 158 -5.43 15.30 -6.67
CA MET A 158 -5.20 16.75 -6.65
C MET A 158 -4.04 17.12 -5.72
N GLN A 159 -3.40 18.24 -5.98
CA GLN A 159 -2.22 18.72 -5.24
C GLN A 159 -2.48 18.83 -3.74
N GLU A 160 -3.67 19.18 -3.32
CA GLU A 160 -4.04 19.29 -1.90
C GLU A 160 -3.93 17.97 -1.12
N HIS A 161 -3.94 16.82 -1.80
CA HIS A 161 -3.76 15.49 -1.21
C HIS A 161 -2.31 15.01 -1.21
N GLN A 162 -1.42 15.66 -1.97
CA GLN A 162 -0.01 15.30 -2.01
C GLN A 162 0.70 15.80 -0.74
N ASP A 163 1.54 14.96 -0.15
CA ASP A 163 2.29 15.29 1.07
C ASP A 163 1.39 15.84 2.20
N TYR A 164 0.15 15.38 2.28
CA TYR A 164 -0.87 15.98 3.17
C TYR A 164 -0.44 16.01 4.63
N LEU A 165 0.09 14.91 5.18
CA LEU A 165 0.51 14.86 6.59
C LEU A 165 1.83 15.58 6.84
N ALA A 166 2.66 15.81 5.84
CA ALA A 166 3.83 16.68 5.95
C ALA A 166 3.40 18.15 6.12
N SER A 167 2.37 18.57 5.36
CA SER A 167 1.80 19.93 5.45
C SER A 167 0.81 20.09 6.63
N ASN A 168 0.20 18.99 7.07
CA ASN A 168 -0.79 18.97 8.16
C ASN A 168 -0.40 17.89 9.20
N PRO A 169 0.62 18.14 10.05
CA PRO A 169 1.15 17.12 10.97
C PRO A 169 0.12 16.55 11.95
N ASN A 170 -0.93 17.30 12.27
CA ASN A 170 -2.04 16.88 13.13
C ASN A 170 -3.25 16.39 12.35
N GLY A 171 -3.10 16.19 11.04
CA GLY A 171 -4.16 15.67 10.18
C GLY A 171 -4.53 14.22 10.50
N TYR A 172 -5.66 13.78 9.95
CA TYR A 172 -6.16 12.41 10.15
C TYR A 172 -5.17 11.37 9.64
N CYS A 173 -4.85 10.39 10.51
CA CYS A 173 -4.05 9.22 10.16
C CYS A 173 -4.44 8.06 11.06
N ASN A 174 -4.90 6.95 10.45
CA ASN A 174 -5.21 5.70 11.16
C ASN A 174 -4.09 4.65 11.01
N HIS A 175 -2.98 5.01 10.38
CA HIS A 175 -1.82 4.14 10.27
C HIS A 175 -0.90 4.26 11.48
N TYR A 176 -0.38 3.11 11.91
CA TYR A 176 0.64 3.00 12.96
C TYR A 176 1.34 1.66 12.82
N PHE A 177 2.55 1.55 13.36
CA PHE A 177 3.27 0.28 13.35
C PHE A 177 2.58 -0.74 14.25
N ARG A 178 2.10 -1.84 13.67
CA ARG A 178 1.52 -2.98 14.38
C ARG A 178 2.60 -3.90 14.93
N PHE A 179 3.75 -3.90 14.30
CA PHE A 179 4.96 -4.57 14.79
C PHE A 179 6.19 -3.82 14.24
N LYS A 180 7.34 -3.95 14.93
CA LYS A 180 8.51 -3.11 14.67
C LYS A 180 9.56 -3.75 13.79
N SER A 181 9.54 -5.07 13.68
CA SER A 181 10.49 -5.82 12.86
C SER A 181 9.83 -7.08 12.32
N TRP A 182 10.23 -7.46 11.11
CA TRP A 182 9.73 -8.68 10.49
C TRP A 182 10.18 -9.89 11.33
N PRO A 183 9.29 -10.82 11.69
CA PRO A 183 9.66 -11.98 12.48
C PRO A 183 10.67 -12.87 11.75
N LYS A 184 11.55 -13.47 12.51
CA LYS A 184 12.49 -14.47 11.97
C LYS A 184 11.73 -15.74 11.58
N ALA A 185 12.21 -16.39 10.54
CA ALA A 185 11.64 -17.63 10.05
C ALA A 185 11.67 -18.75 11.11
#